data_628298aa952286a012da4ed8c494c2f7
#
_entry.id   628298aa952286a012da4ed8c494c2f7
#
_cell.length_a   1.000
_cell.length_b   1.000
_cell.length_c   1.000
_cell.angle_alpha   90.00
_cell.angle_beta   90.00
_cell.angle_gamma   90.00
#
_symmetry.space_group_name_H-M   'P 1'
#
loop_
_entity.id
_entity.type
_entity.pdbx_description
1 polymer ?
#
loop_
_entity_poly.entity_id
_entity_poly.type
_entity_poly.pdbx_seq_one_letter_code
_entity_poly.pdbx_strand_id
1 'polypeptide(L)'
;MDELEAKQKNVRVALSIINRNLSYIFFSNDRFKIDYRNNNYVLLSNGKPVQPSKISQGERNIIGLCYFFASILENQEETTAYTKEYLLLIDDPVSSFDMENKTGIMSFLRYQLGKFLLGNEYTKSIIMTHDLLTYYDSEKMFGELIEASKVKYGGDKPVYKRYELKNKILIPFPHNGRQEYTELM
;
A
#
# COMPACT_ATOMS: atom_id res chain seq x y z
N MET A 1 19.61 -13.31 -27.77
CA MET A 1 18.59 -14.15 -27.07
C MET A 1 18.46 -13.76 -25.61
N ASP A 2 19.54 -13.51 -24.92
CA ASP A 2 19.53 -13.24 -23.46
C ASP A 2 18.72 -12.03 -22.96
N GLU A 3 18.68 -10.93 -23.73
CA GLU A 3 17.99 -9.70 -23.28
C GLU A 3 16.45 -9.83 -23.32
N LEU A 4 15.92 -10.54 -24.29
CA LEU A 4 14.50 -10.82 -24.42
C LEU A 4 14.01 -11.80 -23.34
N GLU A 5 14.80 -12.81 -23.04
CA GLU A 5 14.53 -13.79 -21.99
C GLU A 5 14.58 -13.14 -20.60
N ALA A 6 15.56 -12.24 -20.37
CA ALA A 6 15.66 -11.48 -19.14
C ALA A 6 14.44 -10.55 -18.94
N LYS A 7 14.02 -9.84 -20.00
CA LYS A 7 12.79 -9.01 -19.95
C LYS A 7 11.54 -9.83 -19.64
N GLN A 8 11.38 -10.99 -20.28
CA GLN A 8 10.23 -11.88 -20.01
C GLN A 8 10.25 -12.42 -18.59
N LYS A 9 11.42 -12.76 -18.06
CA LYS A 9 11.56 -13.22 -16.68
C LYS A 9 11.16 -12.11 -15.69
N ASN A 10 11.62 -10.87 -15.90
CA ASN A 10 11.29 -9.73 -15.05
C ASN A 10 9.78 -9.42 -15.06
N VAL A 11 9.14 -9.48 -16.23
CA VAL A 11 7.68 -9.33 -16.36
C VAL A 11 6.94 -10.39 -15.56
N ARG A 12 7.36 -11.66 -15.62
CA ARG A 12 6.71 -12.74 -14.86
C ARG A 12 6.87 -12.56 -13.35
N VAL A 13 8.03 -12.11 -12.88
CA VAL A 13 8.28 -11.84 -11.47
C VAL A 13 7.39 -10.69 -10.99
N ALA A 14 7.34 -9.57 -11.71
CA ALA A 14 6.49 -8.44 -11.38
C ALA A 14 5.00 -8.84 -11.32
N LEU A 15 4.52 -9.59 -12.31
CA LEU A 15 3.14 -10.09 -12.33
C LEU A 15 2.83 -11.02 -11.17
N SER A 16 3.79 -11.87 -10.78
CA SER A 16 3.62 -12.74 -9.62
C SER A 16 3.42 -11.95 -8.33
N ILE A 17 4.22 -10.89 -8.14
CA ILE A 17 4.11 -9.99 -6.99
C ILE A 17 2.77 -9.26 -6.99
N ILE A 18 2.37 -8.66 -8.13
CA ILE A 18 1.10 -7.95 -8.25
C ILE A 18 -0.08 -8.88 -7.95
N ASN A 19 -0.10 -10.07 -8.54
CA ASN A 19 -1.19 -11.03 -8.36
C ASN A 19 -1.27 -11.54 -6.91
N ARG A 20 -0.13 -11.78 -6.26
CA ARG A 20 -0.07 -12.09 -4.83
C ARG A 20 -0.68 -10.97 -3.99
N ASN A 21 -0.34 -9.72 -4.30
CA ASN A 21 -0.85 -8.56 -3.59
C ASN A 21 -2.36 -8.38 -3.80
N LEU A 22 -2.85 -8.57 -5.03
CA LEU A 22 -4.29 -8.55 -5.35
C LEU A 22 -5.04 -9.63 -4.56
N SER A 23 -4.53 -10.87 -4.57
CA SER A 23 -5.14 -11.96 -3.81
C SER A 23 -5.19 -11.68 -2.31
N TYR A 24 -4.16 -11.02 -1.77
CA TYR A 24 -4.12 -10.62 -0.37
C TYR A 24 -5.20 -9.58 -0.03
N ILE A 25 -5.34 -8.53 -0.86
CA ILE A 25 -6.29 -7.43 -0.60
C ILE A 25 -7.73 -7.90 -0.77
N PHE A 26 -8.01 -8.68 -1.81
CA PHE A 26 -9.37 -9.14 -2.11
C PHE A 26 -9.77 -10.42 -1.38
N PHE A 27 -8.87 -11.01 -0.59
CA PHE A 27 -9.09 -12.32 0.06
C PHE A 27 -9.54 -13.40 -0.94
N SER A 28 -9.13 -13.28 -2.20
CA SER A 28 -9.55 -14.15 -3.30
C SER A 28 -8.45 -14.25 -4.36
N ASN A 29 -8.21 -15.46 -4.85
CA ASN A 29 -7.24 -15.69 -5.93
C ASN A 29 -7.81 -15.35 -7.32
N ASP A 30 -9.11 -15.23 -7.45
CA ASP A 30 -9.79 -15.12 -8.73
C ASP A 30 -10.50 -13.78 -8.95
N ARG A 31 -10.64 -12.94 -7.91
CA ARG A 31 -11.32 -11.64 -8.04
C ARG A 31 -10.67 -10.77 -9.11
N PHE A 32 -9.34 -10.61 -9.04
CA PHE A 32 -8.54 -9.98 -10.08
C PHE A 32 -7.21 -10.68 -10.25
N LYS A 33 -6.79 -10.80 -11.50
CA LYS A 33 -5.48 -11.32 -11.88
C LYS A 33 -4.99 -10.61 -13.13
N ILE A 34 -3.72 -10.26 -13.18
CA ILE A 34 -3.09 -9.76 -14.39
C ILE A 34 -2.33 -10.91 -15.03
N ASP A 35 -2.60 -11.16 -16.30
CA ASP A 35 -1.92 -12.17 -17.12
C ASP A 35 -1.16 -11.47 -18.26
N TYR A 36 -0.18 -12.17 -18.84
CA TYR A 36 0.59 -11.69 -19.99
C TYR A 36 0.46 -12.66 -21.14
N ARG A 37 -0.28 -12.24 -22.17
CA ARG A 37 -0.60 -13.05 -23.35
C ARG A 37 -0.35 -12.25 -24.62
N ASN A 38 0.32 -12.86 -25.60
CA ASN A 38 0.55 -12.24 -26.91
C ASN A 38 1.16 -10.82 -26.80
N ASN A 39 2.19 -10.66 -25.94
CA ASN A 39 2.86 -9.39 -25.66
C ASN A 39 1.97 -8.28 -25.08
N ASN A 40 0.81 -8.64 -24.51
CA ASN A 40 -0.11 -7.69 -23.88
C ASN A 40 -0.48 -8.12 -22.45
N TYR A 41 -0.67 -7.13 -21.59
CA TYR A 41 -1.26 -7.34 -20.27
C TYR A 41 -2.77 -7.47 -20.38
N VAL A 42 -3.32 -8.52 -19.81
CA VAL A 42 -4.74 -8.82 -19.78
C VAL A 42 -5.21 -8.84 -18.34
N LEU A 43 -6.14 -7.96 -17.99
CA LEU A 43 -6.80 -8.01 -16.69
C LEU A 43 -7.91 -9.05 -16.74
N LEU A 44 -7.89 -9.96 -15.79
CA LEU A 44 -8.92 -10.98 -15.58
C LEU A 44 -9.71 -10.65 -14.32
N SER A 45 -11.03 -10.80 -14.37
CA SER A 45 -11.92 -10.79 -13.22
C SER A 45 -12.70 -12.09 -13.21
N ASN A 46 -12.59 -12.86 -12.13
CA ASN A 46 -13.16 -14.20 -12.01
C ASN A 46 -12.83 -15.09 -13.22
N GLY A 47 -11.57 -15.07 -13.66
CA GLY A 47 -11.05 -15.84 -14.77
C GLY A 47 -11.41 -15.34 -16.17
N LYS A 48 -12.22 -14.29 -16.30
CA LYS A 48 -12.67 -13.72 -17.59
C LYS A 48 -11.96 -12.40 -17.87
N PRO A 49 -11.51 -12.14 -19.12
CA PRO A 49 -10.95 -10.85 -19.50
C PRO A 49 -11.93 -9.71 -19.25
N VAL A 50 -11.43 -8.64 -18.64
CA VAL A 50 -12.20 -7.43 -18.39
C VAL A 50 -11.40 -6.20 -18.84
N GLN A 51 -12.09 -5.24 -19.44
CA GLN A 51 -11.47 -3.96 -19.79
C GLN A 51 -11.29 -3.09 -18.53
N PRO A 52 -10.16 -2.39 -18.36
CA PRO A 52 -9.95 -1.50 -17.21
C PRO A 52 -11.02 -0.42 -17.03
N SER A 53 -11.72 -0.03 -18.12
CA SER A 53 -12.84 0.91 -18.09
C SER A 53 -14.12 0.33 -17.48
N LYS A 54 -14.20 -0.99 -17.32
CA LYS A 54 -15.39 -1.71 -16.79
C LYS A 54 -15.28 -2.07 -15.31
N ILE A 55 -14.16 -1.76 -14.68
CA ILE A 55 -13.98 -1.93 -13.23
C ILE A 55 -14.15 -0.60 -12.52
N SER A 56 -14.51 -0.63 -11.24
CA SER A 56 -14.70 0.56 -10.42
C SER A 56 -13.42 1.38 -10.25
N GLN A 57 -13.55 2.65 -9.89
CA GLN A 57 -12.39 3.49 -9.57
C GLN A 57 -11.58 2.90 -8.41
N GLY A 58 -12.28 2.38 -7.38
CA GLY A 58 -11.63 1.74 -6.24
C GLY A 58 -10.79 0.54 -6.63
N GLU A 59 -11.34 -0.35 -7.47
CA GLU A 59 -10.60 -1.52 -7.96
C GLU A 59 -9.38 -1.12 -8.80
N ARG A 60 -9.46 -0.06 -9.60
CA ARG A 60 -8.30 0.48 -10.32
C ARG A 60 -7.23 1.00 -9.38
N ASN A 61 -7.63 1.70 -8.31
CA ASN A 61 -6.69 2.22 -7.31
C ASN A 61 -5.99 1.07 -6.56
N ILE A 62 -6.69 -0.02 -6.25
CA ILE A 62 -6.09 -1.23 -5.66
C ILE A 62 -5.03 -1.83 -6.59
N ILE A 63 -5.35 -1.97 -7.88
CA ILE A 63 -4.38 -2.47 -8.87
C ILE A 63 -3.16 -1.54 -8.94
N GLY A 64 -3.39 -0.22 -8.94
CA GLY A 64 -2.32 0.79 -8.89
C GLY A 64 -1.46 0.68 -7.65
N LEU A 65 -2.06 0.48 -6.47
CA LEU A 65 -1.35 0.28 -5.22
C LEU A 65 -0.50 -1.00 -5.23
N CYS A 66 -1.03 -2.10 -5.77
CA CYS A 66 -0.28 -3.35 -5.94
C CYS A 66 0.90 -3.17 -6.89
N TYR A 67 0.71 -2.44 -8.00
CA TYR A 67 1.77 -2.11 -8.95
C TYR A 67 2.83 -1.22 -8.31
N PHE A 68 2.45 -0.19 -7.54
CA PHE A 68 3.38 0.69 -6.84
C PHE A 68 4.37 -0.11 -5.97
N PHE A 69 3.88 -1.00 -5.11
CA PHE A 69 4.77 -1.82 -4.30
C PHE A 69 5.57 -2.85 -5.09
N ALA A 70 5.00 -3.39 -6.18
CA ALA A 70 5.74 -4.29 -7.05
C ALA A 70 6.88 -3.59 -7.79
N SER A 71 6.68 -2.34 -8.24
CA SER A 71 7.69 -1.55 -8.96
C SER A 71 8.91 -1.20 -8.10
N ILE A 72 8.73 -1.01 -6.79
CA ILE A 72 9.85 -0.81 -5.87
C ILE A 72 10.74 -2.06 -5.81
N LEU A 73 10.16 -3.24 -5.98
CA LEU A 73 10.86 -4.52 -5.93
C LEU A 73 11.41 -4.95 -7.29
N GLU A 74 11.17 -4.16 -8.35
CA GLU A 74 11.60 -4.50 -9.70
C GLU A 74 13.13 -4.61 -9.79
N ASN A 75 13.61 -5.66 -10.45
CA ASN A 75 15.04 -5.93 -10.69
C ASN A 75 15.90 -6.11 -9.42
N GLN A 76 15.30 -6.43 -8.29
CA GLN A 76 16.03 -6.71 -7.05
C GLN A 76 15.35 -7.81 -6.24
N GLU A 77 16.11 -8.46 -5.38
CA GLU A 77 15.57 -9.43 -4.44
C GLU A 77 14.77 -8.71 -3.33
N GLU A 78 13.64 -9.29 -2.94
CA GLU A 78 12.78 -8.72 -1.89
C GLU A 78 13.55 -8.39 -0.61
N THR A 79 14.40 -9.29 -0.17
CA THR A 79 15.23 -9.14 1.03
C THR A 79 16.17 -7.95 0.96
N THR A 80 16.80 -7.72 -0.18
CA THR A 80 17.70 -6.60 -0.41
C THR A 80 16.94 -5.28 -0.61
N ALA A 81 15.77 -5.33 -1.26
CA ALA A 81 14.96 -4.14 -1.47
C ALA A 81 14.56 -3.48 -0.15
N TYR A 82 14.07 -4.25 0.80
CA TYR A 82 13.62 -3.70 2.08
C TYR A 82 14.74 -3.15 2.97
N THR A 83 16.01 -3.46 2.73
CA THR A 83 17.13 -2.91 3.50
C THR A 83 17.59 -1.53 3.03
N LYS A 84 17.08 -1.05 1.90
CA LYS A 84 17.39 0.29 1.40
C LYS A 84 16.55 1.36 2.10
N GLU A 85 17.04 2.59 2.10
CA GLU A 85 16.31 3.75 2.59
C GLU A 85 15.28 4.23 1.55
N TYR A 86 14.04 4.49 2.00
CA TYR A 86 12.95 5.00 1.19
C TYR A 86 12.22 6.16 1.88
N LEU A 87 11.63 7.03 1.05
CA LEU A 87 10.54 7.91 1.42
C LEU A 87 9.29 7.47 0.64
N LEU A 88 8.35 6.84 1.33
CA LEU A 88 7.11 6.33 0.74
C LEU A 88 6.00 7.37 0.93
N LEU A 89 5.49 7.91 -0.17
CA LEU A 89 4.37 8.84 -0.19
C LEU A 89 3.13 8.10 -0.70
N ILE A 90 2.09 8.03 0.10
CA ILE A 90 0.84 7.33 -0.21
C ILE A 90 -0.29 8.33 -0.05
N ASP A 91 -0.92 8.68 -1.17
CA ASP A 91 -2.01 9.63 -1.23
C ASP A 91 -3.34 8.89 -1.33
N ASP A 92 -4.19 9.12 -0.35
CA ASP A 92 -5.57 8.68 -0.27
C ASP A 92 -5.81 7.19 -0.63
N PRO A 93 -5.13 6.26 0.07
CA PRO A 93 -5.05 4.88 -0.36
C PRO A 93 -6.39 4.12 -0.28
N VAL A 94 -7.38 4.68 0.42
CA VAL A 94 -8.64 3.99 0.75
C VAL A 94 -9.89 4.79 0.37
N SER A 95 -9.73 5.99 -0.20
CA SER A 95 -10.78 6.97 -0.47
C SER A 95 -11.78 6.43 -1.43
N SER A 96 -12.49 5.75 -1.72
CA SER A 96 -13.47 5.32 -2.75
C SER A 96 -13.84 3.85 -2.65
N PHE A 97 -13.49 3.22 -1.53
CA PHE A 97 -13.69 1.79 -1.35
C PHE A 97 -14.88 1.49 -0.43
N ASP A 98 -15.51 0.38 -0.68
CA ASP A 98 -16.45 -0.22 0.26
C ASP A 98 -15.70 -0.80 1.50
N MET A 99 -16.45 -1.13 2.54
CA MET A 99 -15.88 -1.60 3.81
C MET A 99 -15.11 -2.91 3.67
N GLU A 100 -15.48 -3.77 2.74
CA GLU A 100 -14.82 -5.06 2.51
C GLU A 100 -13.38 -4.85 1.99
N ASN A 101 -13.25 -4.04 0.96
CA ASN A 101 -11.93 -3.73 0.37
C ASN A 101 -11.06 -2.90 1.33
N LYS A 102 -11.65 -2.02 2.14
CA LYS A 102 -10.94 -1.20 3.11
C LYS A 102 -10.10 -2.06 4.07
N THR A 103 -10.69 -3.09 4.64
CA THR A 103 -9.97 -4.00 5.56
C THR A 103 -8.77 -4.66 4.88
N GLY A 104 -8.95 -5.15 3.65
CA GLY A 104 -7.86 -5.75 2.87
C GLY A 104 -6.74 -4.77 2.56
N ILE A 105 -7.08 -3.53 2.17
CA ILE A 105 -6.11 -2.48 1.86
C ILE A 105 -5.32 -2.08 3.10
N MET A 106 -5.97 -1.82 4.23
CA MET A 106 -5.28 -1.43 5.46
C MET A 106 -4.38 -2.53 5.99
N SER A 107 -4.82 -3.79 5.91
CA SER A 107 -4.00 -4.96 6.23
C SER A 107 -2.78 -5.07 5.30
N PHE A 108 -2.97 -4.86 4.01
CA PHE A 108 -1.91 -4.87 3.02
C PHE A 108 -0.90 -3.73 3.23
N LEU A 109 -1.37 -2.50 3.49
CA LEU A 109 -0.51 -1.35 3.80
C LEU A 109 0.32 -1.62 5.04
N ARG A 110 -0.29 -2.13 6.11
CA ARG A 110 0.42 -2.52 7.34
C ARG A 110 1.52 -3.53 7.04
N TYR A 111 1.23 -4.55 6.25
CA TYR A 111 2.19 -5.59 5.88
C TYR A 111 3.35 -5.02 5.06
N GLN A 112 3.07 -4.22 4.03
CA GLN A 112 4.09 -3.63 3.16
C GLN A 112 4.92 -2.58 3.90
N LEU A 113 4.28 -1.60 4.54
CA LEU A 113 4.99 -0.57 5.30
C LEU A 113 5.81 -1.18 6.44
N GLY A 114 5.30 -2.23 7.08
CA GLY A 114 6.05 -2.98 8.08
C GLY A 114 7.36 -3.53 7.54
N LYS A 115 7.37 -4.12 6.35
CA LYS A 115 8.60 -4.61 5.71
C LYS A 115 9.61 -3.49 5.46
N PHE A 116 9.17 -2.35 4.93
CA PHE A 116 10.06 -1.21 4.63
C PHE A 116 10.57 -0.53 5.89
N LEU A 117 9.68 -0.18 6.83
CA LEU A 117 10.02 0.54 8.06
C LEU A 117 10.84 -0.31 9.04
N LEU A 118 10.59 -1.62 9.08
CA LEU A 118 11.39 -2.56 9.85
C LEU A 118 12.62 -3.06 9.08
N GLY A 119 12.68 -2.89 7.77
CA GLY A 119 13.83 -3.25 6.95
C GLY A 119 14.98 -2.27 7.07
N ASN A 120 14.69 -0.98 7.19
CA ASN A 120 15.68 0.08 7.33
C ASN A 120 15.15 1.19 8.26
N GLU A 121 15.91 1.55 9.28
CA GLU A 121 15.54 2.53 10.32
C GLU A 121 15.40 3.98 9.79
N TYR A 122 16.02 4.29 8.65
CA TYR A 122 15.95 5.62 8.02
C TYR A 122 14.77 5.75 7.05
N THR A 123 14.14 4.65 6.68
CA THR A 123 12.95 4.67 5.83
C THR A 123 11.82 5.43 6.53
N LYS A 124 11.14 6.29 5.76
CA LYS A 124 10.01 7.10 6.21
C LYS A 124 8.81 6.88 5.32
N SER A 125 7.62 7.02 5.89
CA SER A 125 6.38 6.99 5.12
C SER A 125 5.47 8.13 5.52
N ILE A 126 4.74 8.66 4.54
CA ILE A 126 3.69 9.66 4.72
C ILE A 126 2.42 9.11 4.08
N ILE A 127 1.35 9.02 4.85
CA ILE A 127 0.01 8.74 4.35
C ILE A 127 -0.79 10.03 4.44
N MET A 128 -1.39 10.41 3.32
CA MET A 128 -2.33 11.51 3.22
C MET A 128 -3.73 10.95 2.99
N THR A 129 -4.74 11.48 3.63
CA THR A 129 -6.13 11.08 3.42
C THR A 129 -7.08 12.20 3.82
N HIS A 130 -8.23 12.26 3.17
CA HIS A 130 -9.35 13.12 3.55
C HIS A 130 -10.45 12.35 4.30
N ASP A 131 -10.31 11.00 4.41
CA ASP A 131 -11.25 10.14 5.13
C ASP A 131 -10.80 9.94 6.58
N LEU A 132 -11.67 10.34 7.52
CA LEU A 132 -11.39 10.29 8.95
C LEU A 132 -11.20 8.84 9.46
N LEU A 133 -11.95 7.89 8.92
CA LEU A 133 -11.81 6.48 9.32
C LEU A 133 -10.47 5.92 8.86
N THR A 134 -10.03 6.26 7.66
CA THR A 134 -8.70 5.90 7.15
C THR A 134 -7.58 6.53 7.97
N TYR A 135 -7.79 7.77 8.42
CA TYR A 135 -6.86 8.42 9.34
C TYR A 135 -6.68 7.62 10.63
N TYR A 136 -7.77 7.24 11.32
CA TYR A 136 -7.70 6.47 12.57
C TYR A 136 -7.12 5.07 12.38
N ASP A 137 -7.46 4.41 11.29
CA ASP A 137 -6.88 3.11 10.96
C ASP A 137 -5.37 3.24 10.70
N SER A 138 -4.94 4.30 10.04
CA SER A 138 -3.52 4.61 9.83
C SER A 138 -2.79 4.96 11.13
N GLU A 139 -3.42 5.71 12.03
CA GLU A 139 -2.89 6.01 13.36
C GLU A 139 -2.64 4.74 14.16
N LYS A 140 -3.62 3.83 14.19
CA LYS A 140 -3.48 2.52 14.85
C LYS A 140 -2.36 1.71 14.22
N MET A 141 -2.33 1.63 12.90
CA MET A 141 -1.29 0.91 12.15
C MET A 141 0.11 1.44 12.47
N PHE A 142 0.33 2.74 12.45
CA PHE A 142 1.63 3.32 12.80
C PHE A 142 1.99 3.11 14.27
N GLY A 143 1.03 3.15 15.19
CA GLY A 143 1.25 2.80 16.59
C GLY A 143 1.82 1.39 16.75
N GLU A 144 1.23 0.41 16.08
CA GLU A 144 1.69 -0.98 16.10
C GLU A 144 3.07 -1.17 15.44
N LEU A 145 3.33 -0.48 14.32
CA LEU A 145 4.63 -0.51 13.63
C LEU A 145 5.75 0.13 14.46
N ILE A 146 5.43 1.18 15.21
CA ILE A 146 6.36 1.82 16.15
C ILE A 146 6.75 0.86 17.27
N GLU A 147 5.78 0.21 17.90
CA GLU A 147 6.10 -0.77 18.94
C GLU A 147 6.98 -1.91 18.41
N ALA A 148 6.68 -2.43 17.22
CA ALA A 148 7.51 -3.43 16.56
C ALA A 148 8.94 -2.91 16.27
N SER A 149 9.07 -1.64 15.89
CA SER A 149 10.35 -1.02 15.59
C SER A 149 11.18 -0.77 16.85
N LYS A 150 10.58 -0.39 17.98
CA LYS A 150 11.25 -0.29 19.28
C LYS A 150 11.88 -1.62 19.69
N VAL A 151 11.16 -2.71 19.47
CA VAL A 151 11.67 -4.06 19.75
C VAL A 151 12.89 -4.38 18.89
N LYS A 152 12.85 -4.00 17.61
CA LYS A 152 13.92 -4.34 16.65
C LYS A 152 15.16 -3.47 16.79
N TYR A 153 15.01 -2.15 16.96
CA TYR A 153 16.11 -1.19 16.90
C TYR A 153 16.52 -0.64 18.26
N GLY A 154 15.76 -0.91 19.32
CA GLY A 154 16.03 -0.44 20.68
C GLY A 154 15.58 1.00 20.93
N GLY A 155 15.05 1.26 22.11
CA GLY A 155 14.89 2.52 22.85
C GLY A 155 14.05 3.62 22.22
N ASP A 156 14.64 4.62 21.62
CA ASP A 156 14.01 5.96 21.45
C ASP A 156 13.47 6.27 20.06
N LYS A 157 13.33 5.32 19.17
CA LYS A 157 12.85 5.53 17.79
C LYS A 157 11.92 4.39 17.36
N PRO A 158 10.99 4.65 16.47
CA PRO A 158 10.61 5.88 15.76
C PRO A 158 9.39 6.57 16.38
N VAL A 159 9.14 7.81 15.95
CA VAL A 159 7.94 8.58 16.29
C VAL A 159 7.12 8.82 15.03
N TYR A 160 5.81 8.73 15.11
CA TYR A 160 4.96 9.28 14.06
C TYR A 160 4.42 10.65 14.48
N LYS A 161 4.18 11.50 13.50
CA LYS A 161 3.59 12.82 13.69
C LYS A 161 2.30 12.91 12.88
N ARG A 162 1.35 13.67 13.38
CA ARG A 162 0.03 13.88 12.80
C ARG A 162 -0.17 15.33 12.48
N TYR A 163 -0.67 15.59 11.30
CA TYR A 163 -0.92 16.94 10.81
C TYR A 163 -2.27 17.00 10.12
N GLU A 164 -2.92 18.14 10.23
CA GLU A 164 -4.05 18.53 9.41
C GLU A 164 -3.59 19.61 8.42
N LEU A 165 -3.99 19.49 7.16
CA LEU A 165 -3.80 20.55 6.16
C LEU A 165 -5.01 21.49 6.20
N LYS A 166 -4.83 22.65 6.81
CA LYS A 166 -5.87 23.68 6.91
C LYS A 166 -5.37 24.98 6.33
N ASN A 167 -6.11 25.58 5.39
CA ASN A 167 -5.73 26.84 4.74
C ASN A 167 -4.31 26.82 4.14
N LYS A 168 -3.90 25.71 3.51
CA LYS A 168 -2.56 25.48 2.92
C LYS A 168 -1.42 25.45 3.94
N ILE A 169 -1.72 25.29 5.22
CA ILE A 169 -0.73 25.20 6.31
C ILE A 169 -0.91 23.84 7.00
N LEU A 170 0.21 23.19 7.28
CA LEU A 170 0.23 21.97 8.09
C LEU A 170 0.23 22.36 9.57
N ILE A 171 -0.83 22.00 10.27
CA ILE A 171 -0.95 22.19 11.73
C ILE A 171 -0.91 20.82 12.42
N PRO A 172 -0.27 20.72 13.61
CA PRO A 172 -0.30 19.48 14.37
C PRO A 172 -1.75 19.06 14.68
N PHE A 173 -2.11 17.82 14.40
CA PHE A 173 -3.44 17.30 14.71
C PHE A 173 -3.53 17.01 16.23
N PRO A 174 -4.51 17.56 16.97
CA PRO A 174 -4.60 17.39 18.41
C PRO A 174 -4.88 15.95 18.80
N HIS A 175 -4.36 15.52 19.95
CA HIS A 175 -4.58 14.17 20.49
C HIS A 175 -6.06 13.86 20.79
N ASN A 176 -6.84 14.88 21.07
CA ASN A 176 -8.28 14.78 21.46
C ASN A 176 -9.24 14.99 20.28
N GLY A 177 -8.74 15.09 19.06
CA GLY A 177 -9.56 15.34 17.86
C GLY A 177 -10.67 14.29 17.62
N ARG A 178 -10.57 13.13 18.27
CA ARG A 178 -11.63 12.12 18.23
C ARG A 178 -12.94 12.58 18.88
N GLN A 179 -12.88 13.44 19.90
CA GLN A 179 -14.07 13.97 20.59
C GLN A 179 -14.73 15.10 19.79
N GLU A 180 -13.95 15.98 19.17
CA GLU A 180 -14.51 17.11 18.39
C GLU A 180 -15.29 16.65 17.15
N TYR A 181 -14.88 15.56 16.51
CA TYR A 181 -15.61 15.05 15.34
C TYR A 181 -16.83 14.18 15.69
N THR A 182 -16.88 13.60 16.90
CA THR A 182 -18.05 12.82 17.36
C THR A 182 -19.19 13.75 17.82
N GLU A 183 -18.88 14.99 18.20
CA GLU A 183 -19.86 16.00 18.59
C GLU A 183 -20.49 16.74 17.38
N LEU A 184 -19.93 16.55 16.17
CA LEU A 184 -20.43 17.15 14.91
C LEU A 184 -21.30 16.20 14.07
N MET A 185 -21.49 14.96 14.49
CA MET A 185 -22.39 13.96 13.88
C MET A 185 -23.61 13.74 14.74
#